data_e1555cac134c855c64f3041db520f268
#
_entry.id   e1555cac134c855c64f3041db520f268
#
_cell.length_a   1.000
_cell.length_b   1.000
_cell.length_c   1.000
_cell.angle_alpha   90.00
_cell.angle_beta   90.00
_cell.angle_gamma   90.00
#
_symmetry.space_group_name_H-M   'P 1'
#
loop_
_entity.id
_entity.type
_entity.pdbx_description
1 polymer ?
#
loop_
_entity_poly.entity_id
_entity_poly.type
_entity_poly.pdbx_seq_one_letter_code
_entity_poly.pdbx_strand_id
1 'polypeptide(L)'
;MTVKVRDVMGKVAITVPLDASFAELVATMRRFDVGAVTVVDPDRRPVGVVTTDDVLLKEIRPRSAPGALFESRRRRGENRKAAGTTAQELMTSPAITVTEDTSIREAARLMHAAHIKQLPVINMLTGRVAGTVHQKDLIKIYTRPSADIEREVRRLIEAQEITGEGLEVAVEAGVVTLTGQTLLRSQAARLAASAETVDGVIALVCDLTFLQDDQASISPLYL
;
A
#
# COMPACT_ATOMS: atom_id res chain seq x y z
N MET A 1 -10.48 8.57 -10.77
CA MET A 1 -9.10 9.10 -10.55
C MET A 1 -8.48 8.29 -9.42
N THR A 2 -7.44 7.51 -9.68
CA THR A 2 -6.82 6.63 -8.67
C THR A 2 -6.13 7.47 -7.60
N VAL A 3 -6.41 7.24 -6.32
CA VAL A 3 -5.77 7.93 -5.19
C VAL A 3 -4.31 7.49 -5.11
N LYS A 4 -3.41 8.46 -4.98
CA LYS A 4 -1.97 8.24 -4.94
C LYS A 4 -1.41 8.45 -3.54
N VAL A 5 -0.22 7.94 -3.30
CA VAL A 5 0.49 8.08 -2.02
C VAL A 5 0.58 9.55 -1.60
N ARG A 6 0.86 10.49 -2.52
CA ARG A 6 0.92 11.94 -2.25
C ARG A 6 -0.36 12.53 -1.63
N ASP A 7 -1.51 11.92 -1.90
CA ASP A 7 -2.82 12.44 -1.44
C ASP A 7 -3.09 12.11 0.03
N VAL A 8 -2.37 11.12 0.58
CA VAL A 8 -2.60 10.60 1.95
C VAL A 8 -1.36 10.61 2.84
N MET A 9 -0.14 10.66 2.29
CA MET A 9 1.12 10.57 3.02
C MET A 9 1.34 11.75 3.98
N GLY A 10 2.11 11.51 5.03
CA GLY A 10 2.73 12.58 5.82
C GLY A 10 3.90 13.22 5.05
N LYS A 11 3.89 14.54 4.93
CA LYS A 11 4.95 15.31 4.24
C LYS A 11 6.24 15.44 5.05
N VAL A 12 6.25 14.94 6.27
CA VAL A 12 7.42 14.92 7.14
C VAL A 12 7.86 13.48 7.35
N ALA A 13 9.09 13.18 7.01
CA ALA A 13 9.72 11.91 7.32
C ALA A 13 10.72 12.09 8.47
N ILE A 14 10.64 11.26 9.48
CA ILE A 14 11.63 11.22 10.55
C ILE A 14 12.79 10.36 10.08
N THR A 15 13.94 10.97 9.91
CA THR A 15 15.14 10.33 9.38
C THR A 15 16.31 10.45 10.36
N VAL A 16 17.22 9.47 10.29
CA VAL A 16 18.48 9.47 11.02
C VAL A 16 19.62 9.10 10.06
N PRO A 17 20.87 9.57 10.30
CA PRO A 17 22.02 9.13 9.50
C PRO A 17 22.43 7.70 9.87
N LEU A 18 23.28 7.09 9.04
CA LEU A 18 23.79 5.72 9.21
C LEU A 18 24.50 5.49 10.55
N ASP A 19 25.25 6.48 10.99
CA ASP A 19 26.08 6.46 12.20
C ASP A 19 25.33 6.89 13.46
N ALA A 20 24.04 7.24 13.36
CA ALA A 20 23.24 7.59 14.53
C ALA A 20 23.33 6.48 15.58
N SER A 21 23.66 6.85 16.81
CA SER A 21 23.78 5.91 17.93
C SER A 21 22.42 5.35 18.36
N PHE A 22 22.44 4.24 19.07
CA PHE A 22 21.25 3.65 19.68
C PHE A 22 20.48 4.65 20.55
N ALA A 23 21.18 5.47 21.33
CA ALA A 23 20.56 6.48 22.18
C ALA A 23 19.83 7.56 21.37
N GLU A 24 20.45 8.03 20.28
CA GLU A 24 19.82 9.00 19.35
C GLU A 24 18.60 8.41 18.64
N LEU A 25 18.65 7.13 18.23
CA LEU A 25 17.50 6.43 17.67
C LEU A 25 16.33 6.41 18.64
N VAL A 26 16.56 5.96 19.88
CA VAL A 26 15.53 5.91 20.92
C VAL A 26 14.99 7.30 21.25
N ALA A 27 15.88 8.29 21.38
CA ALA A 27 15.48 9.68 21.62
C ALA A 27 14.61 10.24 20.49
N THR A 28 14.99 9.95 19.24
CA THR A 28 14.24 10.36 18.03
C THR A 28 12.86 9.72 17.98
N MET A 29 12.77 8.40 18.19
CA MET A 29 11.49 7.67 18.20
C MET A 29 10.55 8.23 19.30
N ARG A 30 11.07 8.48 20.49
CA ARG A 30 10.28 9.05 21.60
C ARG A 30 9.87 10.49 21.35
N ARG A 31 10.78 11.32 20.84
CA ARG A 31 10.51 12.75 20.58
C ARG A 31 9.38 12.95 19.58
N PHE A 32 9.33 12.12 18.55
CA PHE A 32 8.37 12.24 17.45
C PHE A 32 7.20 11.25 17.56
N ASP A 33 7.17 10.43 18.60
CA ASP A 33 6.15 9.39 18.83
C ASP A 33 5.96 8.49 17.61
N VAL A 34 7.08 7.96 17.09
CA VAL A 34 7.07 7.11 15.89
C VAL A 34 7.60 5.71 16.19
N GLY A 35 6.93 4.69 15.61
CA GLY A 35 7.32 3.28 15.74
C GLY A 35 8.45 2.85 14.79
N ALA A 36 8.90 3.72 13.89
CA ALA A 36 10.04 3.45 13.02
C ALA A 36 10.65 4.76 12.50
N VAL A 37 11.94 4.72 12.18
CA VAL A 37 12.69 5.83 11.57
C VAL A 37 13.38 5.35 10.29
N THR A 38 13.45 6.23 9.30
CA THR A 38 14.15 5.95 8.05
C THR A 38 15.62 6.31 8.21
N VAL A 39 16.50 5.36 7.90
CA VAL A 39 17.95 5.60 7.87
C VAL A 39 18.32 6.10 6.48
N VAL A 40 19.07 7.20 6.43
CA VAL A 40 19.45 7.87 5.18
C VAL A 40 20.96 7.97 5.03
N ASP A 41 21.40 7.96 3.77
CA ASP A 41 22.76 8.30 3.40
C ASP A 41 23.02 9.82 3.46
N PRO A 42 24.27 10.30 3.21
CA PRO A 42 24.60 11.73 3.16
C PRO A 42 23.80 12.53 2.12
N ASP A 43 23.34 11.87 1.05
CA ASP A 43 22.49 12.47 0.02
C ASP A 43 21.01 12.51 0.39
N ARG A 44 20.64 12.06 1.62
CA ARG A 44 19.27 11.93 2.13
C ARG A 44 18.44 10.89 1.36
N ARG A 45 19.06 9.87 0.81
CA ARG A 45 18.37 8.74 0.19
C ARG A 45 18.13 7.65 1.24
N PRO A 46 16.98 6.98 1.25
CA PRO A 46 16.68 5.95 2.22
C PRO A 46 17.50 4.68 1.93
N VAL A 47 18.29 4.23 2.90
CA VAL A 47 19.11 3.02 2.82
C VAL A 47 18.58 1.89 3.68
N GLY A 48 17.81 2.21 4.72
CA GLY A 48 17.20 1.25 5.63
C GLY A 48 16.12 1.85 6.51
N VAL A 49 15.52 1.00 7.33
CA VAL A 49 14.52 1.40 8.33
C VAL A 49 14.84 0.70 9.64
N VAL A 50 14.80 1.43 10.76
CA VAL A 50 14.85 0.89 12.11
C VAL A 50 13.47 1.02 12.75
N THR A 51 12.96 -0.09 13.27
CA THR A 51 11.65 -0.15 13.94
C THR A 51 11.80 -0.28 15.45
N THR A 52 10.71 -0.06 16.18
CA THR A 52 10.64 -0.34 17.63
C THR A 52 10.99 -1.81 17.93
N ASP A 53 10.60 -2.75 17.05
CA ASP A 53 10.91 -4.16 17.21
C ASP A 53 12.42 -4.42 17.14
N ASP A 54 13.14 -3.73 16.24
CA ASP A 54 14.60 -3.80 16.14
C ASP A 54 15.29 -3.28 17.42
N VAL A 55 14.75 -2.23 18.01
CA VAL A 55 15.22 -1.67 19.30
C VAL A 55 14.96 -2.65 20.45
N LEU A 56 13.76 -3.24 20.53
CA LEU A 56 13.38 -4.20 21.58
C LEU A 56 14.16 -5.51 21.51
N LEU A 57 14.63 -5.93 20.34
CA LEU A 57 15.49 -7.11 20.20
C LEU A 57 16.72 -7.04 21.11
N LYS A 58 17.20 -5.84 21.44
CA LYS A 58 18.35 -5.63 22.31
C LYS A 58 18.06 -6.05 23.76
N GLU A 59 16.82 -5.92 24.22
CA GLU A 59 16.38 -6.33 25.57
C GLU A 59 16.04 -7.82 25.66
N ILE A 60 15.52 -8.40 24.57
CA ILE A 60 15.02 -9.78 24.56
C ILE A 60 16.16 -10.79 24.45
N ARG A 61 17.30 -10.40 23.88
CA ARG A 61 18.42 -11.34 23.65
C ARG A 61 19.54 -11.15 24.65
N PRO A 62 20.00 -12.24 25.31
CA PRO A 62 21.15 -12.17 26.21
C PRO A 62 22.37 -11.67 25.43
N ARG A 63 23.11 -10.73 26.01
CA ARG A 63 24.36 -10.16 25.47
C ARG A 63 25.48 -11.18 25.22
N SER A 64 25.28 -12.44 25.59
CA SER A 64 26.32 -13.48 25.60
C SER A 64 25.74 -14.86 25.25
N ALA A 65 25.01 -15.00 24.13
CA ALA A 65 24.74 -16.33 23.60
C ALA A 65 25.90 -16.75 22.69
N PRO A 66 26.69 -17.82 23.01
CA PRO A 66 27.65 -18.38 22.06
C PRO A 66 26.90 -18.80 20.80
N GLY A 67 27.41 -18.40 19.63
CA GLY A 67 26.77 -18.73 18.36
C GLY A 67 26.60 -20.25 18.21
N ALA A 68 25.37 -20.69 18.09
CA ALA A 68 25.07 -22.08 17.73
C ALA A 68 25.54 -22.29 16.29
N LEU A 69 26.30 -23.36 16.06
CA LEU A 69 26.92 -23.70 14.76
C LEU A 69 25.90 -23.89 13.61
N PHE A 70 24.59 -23.92 13.91
CA PHE A 70 23.50 -24.10 12.95
C PHE A 70 22.40 -23.03 13.08
N GLU A 71 22.76 -21.75 13.13
CA GLU A 71 21.76 -20.70 13.13
C GLU A 71 21.23 -20.43 11.71
N SER A 72 19.86 -20.33 11.60
CA SER A 72 19.23 -19.88 10.34
C SER A 72 19.68 -18.45 9.97
N ARG A 73 19.66 -18.12 8.67
CA ARG A 73 20.03 -16.78 8.18
C ARG A 73 19.22 -15.66 8.89
N ARG A 74 17.93 -15.90 9.17
CA ARG A 74 17.07 -14.97 9.91
C ARG A 74 17.59 -14.75 11.34
N ARG A 75 17.88 -15.82 12.08
CA ARG A 75 18.36 -15.76 13.47
C ARG A 75 19.73 -15.08 13.58
N ARG A 76 20.62 -15.30 12.61
CA ARG A 76 21.92 -14.62 12.52
C ARG A 76 21.75 -13.11 12.28
N GLY A 77 20.80 -12.71 11.41
CA GLY A 77 20.46 -11.30 11.18
C GLY A 77 19.95 -10.62 12.44
N GLU A 78 19.04 -11.26 13.16
CA GLU A 78 18.48 -10.73 14.42
C GLU A 78 19.54 -10.66 15.53
N ASN A 79 20.45 -11.61 15.63
CA ASN A 79 21.58 -11.57 16.59
C ASN A 79 22.54 -10.41 16.31
N ARG A 80 22.82 -10.13 15.02
CA ARG A 80 23.63 -8.98 14.62
C ARG A 80 22.97 -7.67 15.02
N LYS A 81 21.67 -7.52 14.77
CA LYS A 81 20.89 -6.34 15.19
C LYS A 81 20.87 -6.15 16.70
N ALA A 82 20.67 -7.21 17.48
CA ALA A 82 20.68 -7.13 18.94
C ALA A 82 22.04 -6.66 19.52
N ALA A 83 23.14 -6.93 18.84
CA ALA A 83 24.47 -6.44 19.21
C ALA A 83 24.76 -5.02 18.70
N GLY A 84 24.00 -4.54 17.72
CA GLY A 84 24.21 -3.26 17.05
C GLY A 84 24.15 -2.07 17.99
N THR A 85 24.96 -1.05 17.70
CA THR A 85 25.03 0.22 18.45
C THR A 85 24.72 1.43 17.59
N THR A 86 24.68 1.25 16.27
CA THR A 86 24.39 2.30 15.29
C THR A 86 23.15 1.97 14.46
N ALA A 87 22.58 2.98 13.81
CA ALA A 87 21.44 2.83 12.92
C ALA A 87 21.74 1.85 11.78
N GLN A 88 22.92 1.89 11.21
CA GLN A 88 23.37 0.99 10.15
C GLN A 88 23.38 -0.48 10.59
N GLU A 89 23.76 -0.76 11.82
CA GLU A 89 23.81 -2.13 12.37
C GLU A 89 22.41 -2.66 12.72
N LEU A 90 21.49 -1.78 13.13
CA LEU A 90 20.14 -2.11 13.58
C LEU A 90 19.13 -2.18 12.42
N MET A 91 19.34 -1.41 11.35
CA MET A 91 18.37 -1.27 10.27
C MET A 91 18.08 -2.56 9.51
N THR A 92 16.88 -2.66 8.98
CA THR A 92 16.56 -3.55 7.87
C THR A 92 16.90 -2.85 6.56
N SER A 93 17.76 -3.44 5.76
CA SER A 93 18.27 -2.90 4.49
C SER A 93 18.15 -3.97 3.40
N PRO A 94 17.85 -3.58 2.13
CA PRO A 94 17.52 -2.22 1.69
C PRO A 94 16.15 -1.74 2.18
N ALA A 95 15.95 -0.42 2.26
CA ALA A 95 14.65 0.16 2.55
C ALA A 95 13.67 -0.12 1.39
N ILE A 96 12.50 -0.64 1.71
CA ILE A 96 11.39 -0.72 0.74
C ILE A 96 10.75 0.65 0.67
N THR A 97 10.70 1.25 -0.51
CA THR A 97 10.23 2.62 -0.73
C THR A 97 9.14 2.67 -1.78
N VAL A 98 8.36 3.75 -1.76
CA VAL A 98 7.40 4.11 -2.81
C VAL A 98 7.65 5.54 -3.26
N THR A 99 7.09 5.90 -4.42
CA THR A 99 7.09 7.29 -4.90
C THR A 99 5.78 7.99 -4.54
N GLU A 100 5.75 9.30 -4.67
CA GLU A 100 4.54 10.10 -4.51
C GLU A 100 3.42 9.69 -5.48
N ASP A 101 3.77 9.15 -6.65
CA ASP A 101 2.85 8.72 -7.70
C ASP A 101 2.37 7.26 -7.58
N THR A 102 2.93 6.50 -6.66
CA THR A 102 2.51 5.12 -6.38
C THR A 102 1.04 5.09 -5.97
N SER A 103 0.27 4.12 -6.47
CA SER A 103 -1.13 3.94 -6.07
C SER A 103 -1.23 3.44 -4.62
N ILE A 104 -2.31 3.82 -3.92
CA ILE A 104 -2.58 3.32 -2.56
C ILE A 104 -2.64 1.79 -2.53
N ARG A 105 -3.23 1.17 -3.55
CA ARG A 105 -3.34 -0.29 -3.68
C ARG A 105 -1.97 -0.96 -3.76
N GLU A 106 -1.05 -0.39 -4.50
CA GLU A 106 0.32 -0.90 -4.61
C GLU A 106 1.09 -0.73 -3.30
N ALA A 107 1.00 0.44 -2.66
CA ALA A 107 1.57 0.66 -1.33
C ALA A 107 1.04 -0.34 -0.30
N ALA A 108 -0.28 -0.62 -0.31
CA ALA A 108 -0.90 -1.62 0.56
C ALA A 108 -0.37 -3.03 0.30
N ARG A 109 -0.21 -3.43 -0.96
CA ARG A 109 0.38 -4.74 -1.33
C ARG A 109 1.80 -4.88 -0.83
N LEU A 110 2.64 -3.85 -1.00
CA LEU A 110 4.02 -3.84 -0.52
C LEU A 110 4.09 -3.96 1.00
N MET A 111 3.26 -3.19 1.74
CA MET A 111 3.19 -3.28 3.20
C MET A 111 2.75 -4.67 3.66
N HIS A 112 1.75 -5.25 3.01
CA HIS A 112 1.24 -6.58 3.35
C HIS A 112 2.28 -7.67 3.06
N ALA A 113 2.84 -7.69 1.86
CA ALA A 113 3.82 -8.71 1.44
C ALA A 113 5.11 -8.69 2.26
N ALA A 114 5.56 -7.50 2.68
CA ALA A 114 6.76 -7.33 3.48
C ALA A 114 6.50 -7.34 5.00
N HIS A 115 5.24 -7.44 5.44
CA HIS A 115 4.82 -7.34 6.84
C HIS A 115 5.30 -6.04 7.53
N ILE A 116 5.24 -4.92 6.83
CA ILE A 116 5.65 -3.59 7.32
C ILE A 116 4.47 -2.65 7.43
N LYS A 117 4.54 -1.69 8.35
CA LYS A 117 3.44 -0.78 8.69
C LYS A 117 3.61 0.62 8.11
N GLN A 118 4.77 0.91 7.55
CA GLN A 118 5.09 2.19 6.91
C GLN A 118 6.11 2.02 5.79
N LEU A 119 6.08 2.96 4.84
CA LEU A 119 7.02 3.05 3.73
C LEU A 119 7.58 4.47 3.65
N PRO A 120 8.90 4.64 3.54
CA PRO A 120 9.49 5.90 3.13
C PRO A 120 9.00 6.24 1.71
N VAL A 121 8.58 7.49 1.52
CA VAL A 121 8.21 8.01 0.21
C VAL A 121 9.39 8.79 -0.35
N ILE A 122 9.78 8.49 -1.58
CA ILE A 122 10.90 9.16 -2.25
C ILE A 122 10.41 10.06 -3.39
N ASN A 123 11.13 11.14 -3.58
CA ASN A 123 10.99 11.94 -4.78
C ASN A 123 11.63 11.19 -5.95
N MET A 124 10.88 10.97 -7.03
CA MET A 124 11.30 10.16 -8.17
C MET A 124 12.54 10.73 -8.89
N LEU A 125 12.74 12.05 -8.89
CA LEU A 125 13.85 12.69 -9.59
C LEU A 125 15.16 12.66 -8.80
N THR A 126 15.07 12.83 -7.47
CA THR A 126 16.27 12.95 -6.61
C THR A 126 16.59 11.69 -5.84
N GLY A 127 15.64 10.77 -5.69
CA GLY A 127 15.72 9.61 -4.82
C GLY A 127 15.71 9.94 -3.31
N ARG A 128 15.58 11.23 -2.95
CA ARG A 128 15.55 11.69 -1.55
C ARG A 128 14.23 11.41 -0.89
N VAL A 129 14.26 11.24 0.42
CA VAL A 129 13.04 11.07 1.21
C VAL A 129 12.18 12.33 1.11
N ALA A 130 10.93 12.18 0.69
CA ALA A 130 9.92 13.24 0.56
C ALA A 130 8.86 13.19 1.67
N GLY A 131 8.68 12.03 2.29
CA GLY A 131 7.69 11.82 3.34
C GLY A 131 7.63 10.38 3.81
N THR A 132 6.57 10.04 4.52
CA THR A 132 6.29 8.67 4.99
C THR A 132 4.80 8.39 4.83
N VAL A 133 4.46 7.18 4.36
CA VAL A 133 3.08 6.69 4.34
C VAL A 133 2.94 5.50 5.31
N HIS A 134 1.90 5.52 6.14
CA HIS A 134 1.59 4.49 7.11
C HIS A 134 0.34 3.70 6.70
N GLN A 135 0.16 2.48 7.22
CA GLN A 135 -1.06 1.71 7.00
C GLN A 135 -2.33 2.49 7.33
N LYS A 136 -2.32 3.27 8.45
CA LYS A 136 -3.44 4.13 8.84
C LYS A 136 -3.79 5.20 7.80
N ASP A 137 -2.81 5.64 7.00
CA ASP A 137 -3.04 6.64 5.96
C ASP A 137 -3.72 6.03 4.74
N LEU A 138 -3.43 4.75 4.45
CA LEU A 138 -4.07 4.02 3.36
C LEU A 138 -5.57 3.81 3.60
N ILE A 139 -5.99 3.67 4.84
CA ILE A 139 -7.41 3.47 5.21
C ILE A 139 -8.27 4.71 4.85
N LYS A 140 -7.65 5.88 4.70
CA LYS A 140 -8.35 7.11 4.29
C LYS A 140 -9.12 6.98 2.98
N ILE A 141 -8.76 6.03 2.10
CA ILE A 141 -9.52 5.78 0.86
C ILE A 141 -10.97 5.38 1.15
N TYR A 142 -11.22 4.71 2.27
CA TYR A 142 -12.58 4.27 2.66
C TYR A 142 -13.40 5.37 3.32
N THR A 143 -12.83 6.57 3.50
CA THR A 143 -13.57 7.76 3.95
C THR A 143 -13.96 8.68 2.79
N ARG A 144 -13.78 8.22 1.53
CA ARG A 144 -14.21 9.00 0.35
C ARG A 144 -15.73 9.20 0.37
N PRO A 145 -16.20 10.42 0.04
CA PRO A 145 -17.63 10.67 -0.11
C PRO A 145 -18.25 9.76 -1.17
N SER A 146 -19.42 9.19 -0.88
CA SER A 146 -20.16 8.35 -1.84
C SER A 146 -20.38 9.02 -3.19
N ALA A 147 -20.65 10.34 -3.20
CA ALA A 147 -20.81 11.12 -4.42
C ALA A 147 -19.56 11.17 -5.32
N ASP A 148 -18.36 11.07 -4.73
CA ASP A 148 -17.10 11.06 -5.50
C ASP A 148 -16.87 9.69 -6.13
N ILE A 149 -17.20 8.61 -5.42
CA ILE A 149 -17.14 7.24 -5.93
C ILE A 149 -18.17 7.07 -7.06
N GLU A 150 -19.40 7.52 -6.85
CA GLU A 150 -20.47 7.48 -7.85
C GLU A 150 -20.07 8.20 -9.14
N ARG A 151 -19.53 9.41 -9.00
CA ARG A 151 -19.06 10.21 -10.16
C ARG A 151 -17.96 9.49 -10.91
N GLU A 152 -17.05 8.79 -10.22
CA GLU A 152 -15.98 8.04 -10.83
C GLU A 152 -16.51 6.81 -11.58
N VAL A 153 -17.46 6.08 -11.00
CA VAL A 153 -18.12 4.93 -11.67
C VAL A 153 -18.89 5.41 -12.91
N ARG A 154 -19.63 6.53 -12.83
CA ARG A 154 -20.31 7.11 -14.01
C ARG A 154 -19.33 7.46 -15.14
N ARG A 155 -18.15 8.01 -14.80
CA ARG A 155 -17.11 8.27 -15.81
C ARG A 155 -16.57 6.98 -16.45
N LEU A 156 -16.53 5.86 -15.73
CA LEU A 156 -16.15 4.57 -16.30
C LEU A 156 -17.19 4.09 -17.34
N ILE A 157 -18.49 4.33 -17.09
CA ILE A 157 -19.57 4.02 -18.05
C ILE A 157 -19.34 4.81 -19.34
N GLU A 158 -19.10 6.12 -19.21
CA GLU A 158 -18.83 7.01 -20.35
C GLU A 158 -17.55 6.63 -21.10
N ALA A 159 -16.44 6.44 -20.39
CA ALA A 159 -15.13 6.15 -20.99
C ALA A 159 -15.05 4.78 -21.67
N GLN A 160 -15.87 3.82 -21.26
CA GLN A 160 -15.95 2.50 -21.85
C GLN A 160 -17.06 2.38 -22.91
N GLU A 161 -17.73 3.51 -23.20
CA GLU A 161 -18.85 3.59 -24.17
C GLU A 161 -19.90 2.50 -23.90
N ILE A 162 -20.22 2.28 -22.60
CA ILE A 162 -21.20 1.28 -22.21
C ILE A 162 -22.58 1.82 -22.54
N THR A 163 -23.25 1.14 -23.45
CA THR A 163 -24.60 1.47 -23.91
C THR A 163 -25.63 0.56 -23.26
N GLY A 164 -26.78 1.12 -22.90
CA GLY A 164 -27.86 0.36 -22.29
C GLY A 164 -29.02 1.24 -21.86
N GLU A 165 -30.06 0.62 -21.31
CA GLU A 165 -31.25 1.31 -20.82
C GLU A 165 -31.31 1.27 -19.28
N GLY A 166 -31.71 2.39 -18.67
CA GLY A 166 -31.91 2.45 -17.23
C GLY A 166 -30.66 2.17 -16.39
N LEU A 167 -29.46 2.46 -16.94
CA LEU A 167 -28.22 2.28 -16.19
C LEU A 167 -28.16 3.29 -15.03
N GLU A 168 -28.23 2.77 -13.81
CA GLU A 168 -28.14 3.56 -12.59
C GLU A 168 -26.96 3.09 -11.73
N VAL A 169 -26.34 4.06 -11.07
CA VAL A 169 -25.24 3.86 -10.12
C VAL A 169 -25.69 4.50 -8.81
N ALA A 170 -25.75 3.73 -7.76
CA ALA A 170 -25.95 4.20 -6.40
C ALA A 170 -24.76 3.80 -5.54
N VAL A 171 -24.36 4.67 -4.60
CA VAL A 171 -23.25 4.39 -3.67
C VAL A 171 -23.68 4.74 -2.26
N GLU A 172 -23.63 3.77 -1.37
CA GLU A 172 -23.90 3.96 0.05
C GLU A 172 -22.78 3.31 0.87
N ALA A 173 -22.15 4.10 1.74
CA ALA A 173 -21.06 3.64 2.63
C ALA A 173 -19.97 2.81 1.91
N GLY A 174 -19.62 3.16 0.66
CA GLY A 174 -18.63 2.44 -0.14
C GLY A 174 -19.16 1.18 -0.85
N VAL A 175 -20.43 0.84 -0.69
CA VAL A 175 -21.10 -0.21 -1.46
C VAL A 175 -21.65 0.41 -2.73
N VAL A 176 -21.19 -0.06 -3.88
CA VAL A 176 -21.68 0.37 -5.19
C VAL A 176 -22.77 -0.59 -5.66
N THR A 177 -23.91 -0.05 -6.02
CA THR A 177 -25.01 -0.81 -6.65
C THR A 177 -25.13 -0.37 -8.11
N LEU A 178 -25.03 -1.33 -9.03
CA LEU A 178 -25.22 -1.14 -10.46
C LEU A 178 -26.52 -1.83 -10.87
N THR A 179 -27.45 -1.08 -11.45
CA THR A 179 -28.72 -1.60 -11.97
C THR A 179 -28.94 -1.17 -13.41
N GLY A 180 -29.85 -1.86 -14.10
CA GLY A 180 -30.22 -1.57 -15.47
C GLY A 180 -29.83 -2.67 -16.46
N GLN A 181 -29.82 -2.33 -17.75
CA GLN A 181 -29.56 -3.27 -18.81
C GLN A 181 -28.48 -2.75 -19.74
N THR A 182 -27.49 -3.60 -20.04
CA THR A 182 -26.45 -3.33 -21.06
C THR A 182 -26.82 -3.99 -22.38
N LEU A 183 -26.24 -3.53 -23.48
CA LEU A 183 -26.42 -4.18 -24.77
C LEU A 183 -25.78 -5.57 -24.78
N LEU A 184 -24.54 -5.68 -24.31
CA LEU A 184 -23.73 -6.90 -24.33
C LEU A 184 -23.42 -7.40 -22.91
N ARG A 185 -23.35 -8.72 -22.74
CA ARG A 185 -22.88 -9.37 -21.51
C ARG A 185 -21.46 -8.95 -21.13
N SER A 186 -20.57 -8.85 -22.13
CA SER A 186 -19.19 -8.40 -21.93
C SER A 186 -19.11 -6.98 -21.39
N GLN A 187 -20.04 -6.10 -21.75
CA GLN A 187 -20.11 -4.73 -21.19
C GLN A 187 -20.47 -4.75 -19.71
N ALA A 188 -21.48 -5.54 -19.31
CA ALA A 188 -21.85 -5.69 -17.90
C ALA A 188 -20.68 -6.21 -17.06
N ALA A 189 -20.02 -7.27 -17.52
CA ALA A 189 -18.89 -7.88 -16.84
C ALA A 189 -17.69 -6.89 -16.71
N ARG A 190 -17.41 -6.15 -17.77
CA ARG A 190 -16.34 -5.15 -17.81
C ARG A 190 -16.61 -3.98 -16.89
N LEU A 191 -17.87 -3.49 -16.86
CA LEU A 191 -18.29 -2.43 -15.93
C LEU A 191 -18.16 -2.88 -14.48
N ALA A 192 -18.65 -4.07 -14.15
CA ALA A 192 -18.55 -4.62 -12.79
C ALA A 192 -17.08 -4.73 -12.35
N ALA A 193 -16.23 -5.36 -13.16
CA ALA A 193 -14.81 -5.48 -12.86
C ALA A 193 -14.10 -4.12 -12.70
N SER A 194 -14.46 -3.12 -13.51
CA SER A 194 -13.89 -1.79 -13.41
C SER A 194 -14.37 -1.04 -12.17
N ALA A 195 -15.65 -1.16 -11.83
CA ALA A 195 -16.24 -0.52 -10.64
C ALA A 195 -15.59 -1.04 -9.34
N GLU A 196 -15.31 -2.34 -9.24
CA GLU A 196 -14.57 -2.91 -8.10
C GLU A 196 -13.17 -2.36 -7.93
N THR A 197 -12.57 -1.81 -8.99
CA THR A 197 -11.23 -1.22 -8.93
C THR A 197 -11.21 0.24 -8.47
N VAL A 198 -12.37 0.88 -8.37
CA VAL A 198 -12.46 2.28 -7.91
C VAL A 198 -12.07 2.36 -6.44
N ASP A 199 -11.19 3.34 -6.12
CA ASP A 199 -10.74 3.55 -4.75
C ASP A 199 -11.91 3.97 -3.84
N GLY A 200 -12.03 3.30 -2.70
CA GLY A 200 -13.11 3.52 -1.73
C GLY A 200 -14.30 2.57 -1.89
N VAL A 201 -14.34 1.77 -2.96
CA VAL A 201 -15.34 0.71 -3.09
C VAL A 201 -14.99 -0.45 -2.15
N ILE A 202 -15.96 -0.78 -1.30
CA ILE A 202 -15.85 -1.89 -0.32
C ILE A 202 -16.50 -3.15 -0.87
N ALA A 203 -17.62 -2.99 -1.55
CA ALA A 203 -18.37 -4.08 -2.18
C ALA A 203 -19.13 -3.59 -3.41
N LEU A 204 -19.44 -4.52 -4.30
CA LEU A 204 -20.27 -4.29 -5.47
C LEU A 204 -21.50 -5.19 -5.44
N VAL A 205 -22.67 -4.60 -5.62
CA VAL A 205 -23.93 -5.29 -5.91
C VAL A 205 -24.21 -5.04 -7.39
N CYS A 206 -24.25 -6.11 -8.20
CA CYS A 206 -24.40 -5.99 -9.63
C CYS A 206 -25.68 -6.67 -10.08
N ASP A 207 -26.73 -5.86 -10.29
CA ASP A 207 -28.03 -6.26 -10.79
C ASP A 207 -28.21 -5.85 -12.26
N LEU A 208 -27.12 -5.94 -13.03
CA LEU A 208 -27.11 -5.65 -14.46
C LEU A 208 -27.64 -6.86 -15.27
N THR A 209 -28.57 -6.59 -16.17
CA THR A 209 -29.02 -7.52 -17.22
C THR A 209 -28.35 -7.16 -18.55
N PHE A 210 -28.50 -8.01 -19.56
CA PHE A 210 -27.97 -7.75 -20.91
C PHE A 210 -28.95 -8.23 -21.99
N LEU A 211 -28.94 -7.58 -23.15
CA LEU A 211 -29.78 -7.94 -24.29
C LEU A 211 -29.20 -9.09 -25.09
N GLN A 212 -27.86 -9.13 -25.26
CA GLN A 212 -27.17 -10.09 -26.08
C GLN A 212 -25.99 -10.72 -25.34
N ASP A 213 -25.89 -12.05 -25.37
CA ASP A 213 -24.74 -12.79 -24.83
C ASP A 213 -23.69 -12.98 -25.92
N ASP A 214 -22.68 -12.09 -25.92
CA ASP A 214 -21.54 -12.10 -26.83
C ASP A 214 -20.38 -12.96 -26.32
N GLN A 215 -20.54 -13.62 -25.17
CA GLN A 215 -19.58 -14.56 -24.61
C GLN A 215 -20.02 -16.01 -24.65
N ALA A 216 -21.20 -16.28 -25.15
CA ALA A 216 -21.68 -17.64 -25.35
C ALA A 216 -20.78 -18.32 -26.41
N SER A 217 -19.94 -19.25 -25.97
CA SER A 217 -19.15 -20.10 -26.87
C SER A 217 -20.10 -20.86 -27.78
N ILE A 218 -20.02 -20.64 -29.09
CA ILE A 218 -20.63 -21.53 -30.09
C ILE A 218 -19.85 -22.84 -29.96
N SER A 219 -20.41 -23.82 -29.24
CA SER A 219 -19.92 -25.21 -29.32
C SER A 219 -19.96 -25.62 -30.79
N PRO A 220 -18.84 -26.05 -31.41
CA PRO A 220 -18.92 -26.62 -32.73
C PRO A 220 -19.79 -27.87 -32.66
N LEU A 221 -20.93 -27.85 -33.35
CA LEU A 221 -21.69 -29.05 -33.66
C LEU A 221 -20.74 -29.94 -34.46
N TYR A 222 -20.29 -31.04 -33.86
CA TYR A 222 -19.71 -32.13 -34.60
C TYR A 222 -20.82 -32.74 -35.45
N LEU A 223 -20.74 -32.54 -36.76
CA LEU A 223 -21.40 -33.33 -37.77
C LEU A 223 -20.67 -34.66 -37.94
#